data_0fd8d0747933fdc53a43c74bb17bbfd9
#
_entry.id   0fd8d0747933fdc53a43c74bb17bbfd9
#
_cell.length_a   1.000
_cell.length_b   1.000
_cell.length_c   1.000
_cell.angle_alpha   90.00
_cell.angle_beta   90.00
_cell.angle_gamma   90.00
#
_symmetry.space_group_name_H-M   'P 1'
#
loop_
_entity.id
_entity.type
_entity.pdbx_description
1 polymer ?
#
loop_
_entity_poly.entity_id
_entity_poly.type
_entity_poly.pdbx_seq_one_letter_code
_entity_poly.pdbx_strand_id
1 'polypeptide(L)'
;MKLSKKLTAMAMVAVMALGVTACGGSEEPAADDAAKTYIIATDTTFAPFEFQNEAGEYVGIDIELLAAVAEDQGFDYELQALGFSAAVQALEAGQADGVIAGMSITEERQQKFDFSAPYFDSGVVMGIAADNDEITSYEGLAGKKVAVKIGTEGADFAESIKDQYGFETVVFDDSSAMYQDVIGGNSAACFEDYPVMGYGITQGVALKMVTEKEQGSSYGFAVGKGINTELLEMFDAGLANLKENGKYQEILDKYIQE
;
A
#
# COMPACT_ATOMS: atom_id res chain seq x y z
N MET A 1 -27.91 52.39 27.73
CA MET A 1 -27.47 53.70 28.24
C MET A 1 -26.06 53.99 27.74
N LYS A 2 -25.97 54.97 26.81
CA LYS A 2 -24.83 55.86 26.41
C LYS A 2 -23.45 55.21 26.19
N LEU A 3 -22.99 55.04 24.96
CA LEU A 3 -22.41 56.05 24.03
C LEU A 3 -21.15 56.74 24.59
N SER A 4 -19.95 56.49 24.04
CA SER A 4 -19.15 57.61 23.53
C SER A 4 -18.01 57.10 22.62
N LYS A 5 -18.05 57.65 21.42
CA LYS A 5 -16.98 57.68 20.39
C LYS A 5 -15.85 58.58 20.86
N LYS A 6 -14.60 58.30 20.49
CA LYS A 6 -13.65 59.36 20.14
C LYS A 6 -12.72 58.87 19.01
N LEU A 7 -12.94 59.45 17.83
CA LEU A 7 -11.95 59.60 16.75
C LEU A 7 -10.86 60.58 17.23
N THR A 8 -9.62 60.34 16.84
CA THR A 8 -8.69 61.44 16.60
C THR A 8 -7.79 61.05 15.40
N ALA A 9 -7.81 61.95 14.43
CA ALA A 9 -7.12 61.89 13.16
C ALA A 9 -5.78 62.61 13.22
N MET A 10 -4.89 62.27 12.26
CA MET A 10 -4.01 63.16 11.49
C MET A 10 -2.65 63.55 12.05
N ALA A 11 -1.59 63.10 11.36
CA ALA A 11 -0.63 64.03 10.76
C ALA A 11 0.33 63.28 9.78
N MET A 12 0.26 63.68 8.50
CA MET A 12 1.29 63.45 7.49
C MET A 12 2.54 64.27 7.82
N VAL A 13 3.71 63.65 7.67
CA VAL A 13 4.94 64.38 7.36
C VAL A 13 5.69 63.63 6.25
N ALA A 14 5.70 64.25 5.11
CA ALA A 14 6.57 63.86 3.96
C ALA A 14 7.97 64.42 4.19
N VAL A 15 9.00 63.61 4.10
CA VAL A 15 10.37 64.05 3.89
C VAL A 15 10.94 63.28 2.74
N MET A 16 11.11 63.98 1.61
CA MET A 16 11.98 63.53 0.49
C MET A 16 13.43 63.78 0.89
N ALA A 17 14.28 62.75 0.72
CA ALA A 17 15.71 62.95 0.56
C ALA A 17 16.23 61.97 -0.48
N LEU A 18 16.90 62.52 -1.47
CA LEU A 18 17.52 61.86 -2.61
C LEU A 18 18.75 61.06 -2.27
N GLY A 19 18.85 59.89 -2.94
CA GLY A 19 20.08 59.47 -3.61
C GLY A 19 21.14 58.79 -2.74
N VAL A 20 21.31 57.46 -3.06
CA VAL A 20 22.63 56.93 -3.47
C VAL A 20 22.37 55.56 -4.12
N THR A 21 22.72 55.42 -5.42
CA THR A 21 22.88 54.15 -6.11
C THR A 21 24.06 53.38 -5.52
N ALA A 22 23.76 52.22 -4.88
CA ALA A 22 24.75 51.19 -4.64
C ALA A 22 24.20 49.91 -5.31
N CYS A 23 24.91 49.42 -6.33
CA CYS A 23 24.78 48.07 -6.80
C CYS A 23 25.11 47.09 -5.66
N GLY A 24 24.09 46.47 -5.11
CA GLY A 24 24.21 45.35 -4.24
C GLY A 24 23.35 44.23 -4.83
N GLY A 25 23.99 43.11 -5.17
CA GLY A 25 23.30 41.94 -5.69
C GLY A 25 22.14 41.55 -4.78
N SER A 26 20.97 41.44 -5.34
CA SER A 26 19.85 40.74 -4.69
C SER A 26 20.24 39.28 -4.56
N GLU A 27 20.72 38.90 -3.38
CA GLU A 27 20.58 37.52 -2.93
C GLU A 27 19.05 37.31 -2.84
N GLU A 28 18.51 36.57 -3.81
CA GLU A 28 17.22 35.89 -3.61
C GLU A 28 17.35 35.07 -2.33
N PRO A 29 16.38 35.15 -1.41
CA PRO A 29 16.38 34.23 -0.29
C PRO A 29 16.36 32.84 -0.91
N ALA A 30 17.39 32.03 -0.57
CA ALA A 30 17.38 30.60 -0.85
C ALA A 30 16.01 30.09 -0.40
N ALA A 31 15.26 29.51 -1.32
CA ALA A 31 14.05 28.77 -0.97
C ALA A 31 14.47 27.81 0.16
N ASP A 32 13.72 27.86 1.23
CA ASP A 32 13.86 26.91 2.33
C ASP A 32 13.55 25.53 1.70
N ASP A 33 14.60 24.80 1.36
CA ASP A 33 14.53 23.48 0.74
C ASP A 33 14.20 22.49 1.88
N ALA A 34 13.02 22.70 2.49
CA ALA A 34 12.47 21.72 3.41
C ALA A 34 12.28 20.44 2.59
N ALA A 35 13.03 19.40 2.94
CA ALA A 35 12.97 18.12 2.27
C ALA A 35 11.50 17.70 2.16
N LYS A 36 11.06 17.32 0.96
CA LYS A 36 9.68 16.89 0.72
C LYS A 36 9.40 15.65 1.54
N THR A 37 8.36 15.68 2.37
CA THR A 37 7.84 14.49 3.05
C THR A 37 6.80 13.85 2.15
N TYR A 38 7.03 12.62 1.72
CA TYR A 38 6.12 11.87 0.85
C TYR A 38 5.01 11.19 1.65
N ILE A 39 3.79 11.21 1.14
CA ILE A 39 2.65 10.47 1.70
C ILE A 39 2.62 9.09 1.05
N ILE A 40 2.89 8.05 1.84
CA ILE A 40 2.88 6.66 1.36
C ILE A 40 1.68 5.94 1.98
N ALA A 41 0.78 5.46 1.13
CA ALA A 41 -0.37 4.68 1.58
C ALA A 41 -0.07 3.18 1.60
N THR A 42 -0.69 2.46 2.54
CA THR A 42 -0.54 1.02 2.71
C THR A 42 -1.85 0.36 3.13
N ASP A 43 -1.89 -0.97 3.08
CA ASP A 43 -3.00 -1.76 3.63
C ASP A 43 -2.91 -1.87 5.17
N THR A 44 -3.89 -2.52 5.77
CA THR A 44 -4.02 -2.65 7.23
C THR A 44 -3.99 -4.10 7.72
N THR A 45 -4.23 -5.07 6.82
CA THR A 45 -4.45 -6.48 7.18
C THR A 45 -3.88 -7.45 6.15
N PHE A 46 -2.60 -7.31 5.81
CA PHE A 46 -1.95 -8.11 4.78
C PHE A 46 -0.63 -8.74 5.27
N ALA A 47 -0.71 -9.45 6.40
CA ALA A 47 0.45 -10.12 6.98
C ALA A 47 1.01 -11.21 6.03
N PRO A 48 2.35 -11.31 5.86
CA PRO A 48 3.40 -10.69 6.65
C PRO A 48 3.92 -9.35 6.10
N PHE A 49 3.25 -8.72 5.12
CA PHE A 49 3.74 -7.51 4.44
C PHE A 49 3.42 -6.24 5.24
N GLU A 50 2.16 -6.03 5.62
CA GLU A 50 1.75 -4.93 6.49
C GLU A 50 0.57 -5.36 7.39
N PHE A 51 0.76 -5.20 8.68
CA PHE A 51 -0.24 -5.56 9.69
C PHE A 51 0.08 -4.89 11.03
N GLN A 52 -0.88 -4.87 11.94
CA GLN A 52 -0.65 -4.39 13.29
C GLN A 52 -0.15 -5.53 14.20
N ASN A 53 0.93 -5.25 14.94
CA ASN A 53 1.38 -6.12 16.02
C ASN A 53 0.47 -5.98 17.26
N GLU A 54 0.77 -6.74 18.34
CA GLU A 54 0.00 -6.69 19.60
C GLU A 54 0.03 -5.31 20.28
N ALA A 55 1.03 -4.48 19.99
CA ALA A 55 1.12 -3.10 20.49
C ALA A 55 0.32 -2.10 19.66
N GLY A 56 -0.27 -2.53 18.54
CA GLY A 56 -1.01 -1.68 17.61
C GLY A 56 -0.11 -0.90 16.64
N GLU A 57 1.16 -1.28 16.53
CA GLU A 57 2.12 -0.67 15.59
C GLU A 57 2.06 -1.40 14.25
N TYR A 58 2.15 -0.67 13.14
CA TYR A 58 2.28 -1.26 11.81
C TYR A 58 3.68 -1.82 11.63
N VAL A 59 3.74 -3.10 11.28
CA VAL A 59 4.96 -3.88 11.04
C VAL A 59 4.77 -4.75 9.81
N GLY A 60 5.84 -5.36 9.33
CA GLY A 60 5.82 -6.28 8.21
C GLY A 60 6.90 -5.98 7.19
N ILE A 61 6.99 -6.82 6.18
CA ILE A 61 8.01 -6.74 5.13
C ILE A 61 7.97 -5.39 4.43
N ASP A 62 6.78 -4.94 4.01
CA ASP A 62 6.59 -3.68 3.28
C ASP A 62 6.94 -2.46 4.14
N ILE A 63 6.57 -2.50 5.42
CA ILE A 63 6.83 -1.42 6.37
C ILE A 63 8.34 -1.28 6.63
N GLU A 64 9.03 -2.42 6.88
CA GLU A 64 10.47 -2.40 7.12
C GLU A 64 11.27 -2.11 5.85
N LEU A 65 10.81 -2.59 4.69
CA LEU A 65 11.43 -2.31 3.40
C LEU A 65 11.36 -0.83 3.07
N LEU A 66 10.18 -0.21 3.19
CA LEU A 66 10.01 1.23 2.99
C LEU A 66 10.93 2.04 3.91
N ALA A 67 10.95 1.71 5.21
CA ALA A 67 11.78 2.40 6.18
C ALA A 67 13.27 2.29 5.83
N ALA A 68 13.74 1.10 5.48
CA ALA A 68 15.13 0.87 5.11
C ALA A 68 15.53 1.57 3.79
N VAL A 69 14.64 1.60 2.81
CA VAL A 69 14.84 2.33 1.55
C VAL A 69 14.89 3.84 1.80
N ALA A 70 13.96 4.36 2.62
CA ALA A 70 13.94 5.78 2.97
C ALA A 70 15.21 6.23 3.70
N GLU A 71 15.72 5.40 4.63
CA GLU A 71 17.00 5.65 5.31
C GLU A 71 18.19 5.63 4.33
N ASP A 72 18.25 4.63 3.44
CA ASP A 72 19.34 4.49 2.45
C ASP A 72 19.38 5.66 1.46
N GLN A 73 18.22 6.14 1.02
CA GLN A 73 18.09 7.18 0.00
C GLN A 73 17.89 8.59 0.55
N GLY A 74 17.67 8.72 1.87
CA GLY A 74 17.58 10.01 2.55
C GLY A 74 16.33 10.81 2.26
N PHE A 75 15.17 10.16 2.13
CA PHE A 75 13.89 10.86 2.03
C PHE A 75 13.00 10.64 3.25
N ASP A 76 12.16 11.63 3.56
CA ASP A 76 11.16 11.55 4.62
C ASP A 76 9.79 11.12 4.06
N TYR A 77 9.04 10.36 4.86
CA TYR A 77 7.69 9.95 4.50
C TYR A 77 6.73 9.93 5.70
N GLU A 78 5.44 10.06 5.41
CA GLU A 78 4.33 9.78 6.31
C GLU A 78 3.58 8.55 5.82
N LEU A 79 3.47 7.52 6.66
CA LEU A 79 2.74 6.29 6.33
C LEU A 79 1.25 6.46 6.66
N GLN A 80 0.39 6.20 5.68
CA GLN A 80 -1.07 6.21 5.84
C GLN A 80 -1.65 4.81 5.62
N ALA A 81 -2.05 4.16 6.71
CA ALA A 81 -2.70 2.85 6.67
C ALA A 81 -4.20 3.02 6.42
N LEU A 82 -4.65 2.72 5.20
CA LEU A 82 -6.00 3.02 4.72
C LEU A 82 -6.83 1.77 4.39
N GLY A 83 -6.20 0.60 4.26
CA GLY A 83 -6.75 -0.57 3.58
C GLY A 83 -6.48 -0.52 2.07
N PHE A 84 -6.31 -1.70 1.44
CA PHE A 84 -5.80 -1.81 0.07
C PHE A 84 -6.55 -0.96 -0.96
N SER A 85 -7.87 -1.15 -1.07
CA SER A 85 -8.69 -0.40 -2.05
C SER A 85 -8.62 1.11 -1.84
N ALA A 86 -8.63 1.58 -0.58
CA ALA A 86 -8.54 3.00 -0.26
C ALA A 86 -7.13 3.55 -0.54
N ALA A 87 -6.06 2.77 -0.31
CA ALA A 87 -4.69 3.15 -0.63
C ALA A 87 -4.51 3.35 -2.15
N VAL A 88 -5.02 2.43 -2.96
CA VAL A 88 -5.01 2.55 -4.43
C VAL A 88 -5.79 3.77 -4.90
N GLN A 89 -6.99 4.03 -4.33
CA GLN A 89 -7.79 5.20 -4.66
C GLN A 89 -7.11 6.50 -4.24
N ALA A 90 -6.43 6.54 -3.10
CA ALA A 90 -5.67 7.70 -2.65
C ALA A 90 -4.53 8.04 -3.64
N LEU A 91 -3.84 7.02 -4.17
CA LEU A 91 -2.82 7.19 -5.20
C LEU A 91 -3.42 7.69 -6.51
N GLU A 92 -4.52 7.11 -6.99
CA GLU A 92 -5.23 7.57 -8.20
C GLU A 92 -5.71 9.03 -8.10
N ALA A 93 -6.15 9.44 -6.91
CA ALA A 93 -6.63 10.79 -6.63
C ALA A 93 -5.50 11.80 -6.36
N GLY A 94 -4.23 11.37 -6.31
CA GLY A 94 -3.07 12.22 -5.95
C GLY A 94 -3.08 12.66 -4.48
N GLN A 95 -3.74 11.91 -3.61
CA GLN A 95 -3.75 12.12 -2.15
C GLN A 95 -2.62 11.36 -1.46
N ALA A 96 -2.06 10.35 -2.10
CA ALA A 96 -0.81 9.69 -1.74
C ALA A 96 0.21 9.87 -2.85
N ASP A 97 1.49 9.97 -2.49
CA ASP A 97 2.62 10.06 -3.43
C ASP A 97 3.04 8.66 -3.91
N GLY A 98 2.84 7.64 -3.10
CA GLY A 98 3.14 6.24 -3.42
C GLY A 98 2.30 5.26 -2.63
N VAL A 99 2.32 3.99 -3.05
CA VAL A 99 1.70 2.85 -2.36
C VAL A 99 2.71 1.71 -2.23
N ILE A 100 2.82 1.19 -1.01
CA ILE A 100 3.45 -0.09 -0.72
C ILE A 100 2.45 -0.94 0.08
N ALA A 101 1.95 -2.02 -0.51
CA ALA A 101 0.81 -2.76 0.04
C ALA A 101 0.68 -4.18 -0.56
N GLY A 102 1.79 -4.91 -0.73
CA GLY A 102 1.79 -6.17 -1.46
C GLY A 102 1.13 -6.04 -2.86
N MET A 103 1.30 -4.87 -3.49
CA MET A 103 0.57 -4.53 -4.71
C MET A 103 1.14 -5.24 -5.92
N SER A 104 0.39 -6.21 -6.46
CA SER A 104 0.77 -6.94 -7.67
C SER A 104 0.93 -6.02 -8.87
N ILE A 105 2.02 -6.20 -9.61
CA ILE A 105 2.29 -5.53 -10.88
C ILE A 105 1.47 -6.22 -11.97
N THR A 106 0.37 -5.61 -12.42
CA THR A 106 -0.48 -6.13 -13.49
C THR A 106 -0.49 -5.18 -14.69
N GLU A 107 -0.80 -5.70 -15.88
CA GLU A 107 -0.92 -4.88 -17.10
C GLU A 107 -1.99 -3.79 -16.94
N GLU A 108 -3.09 -4.07 -16.26
CA GLU A 108 -4.14 -3.10 -16.01
C GLU A 108 -3.64 -1.96 -15.11
N ARG A 109 -2.99 -2.30 -13.98
CA ARG A 109 -2.45 -1.32 -13.04
C ARG A 109 -1.34 -0.47 -13.66
N GLN A 110 -0.50 -1.05 -14.53
CA GLN A 110 0.56 -0.33 -15.26
C GLN A 110 0.02 0.73 -16.23
N GLN A 111 -1.25 0.72 -16.58
CA GLN A 111 -1.87 1.80 -17.34
C GLN A 111 -2.06 3.07 -16.51
N LYS A 112 -2.22 2.94 -15.19
CA LYS A 112 -2.51 4.02 -14.25
C LYS A 112 -1.34 4.40 -13.37
N PHE A 113 -0.42 3.45 -13.12
CA PHE A 113 0.70 3.57 -12.19
C PHE A 113 2.01 3.20 -12.86
N ASP A 114 3.09 3.79 -12.35
CA ASP A 114 4.44 3.30 -12.57
C ASP A 114 4.88 2.50 -11.35
N PHE A 115 5.54 1.37 -11.58
CA PHE A 115 5.97 0.45 -10.55
C PHE A 115 7.48 0.39 -10.45
N SER A 116 7.98 0.14 -9.26
CA SER A 116 9.37 -0.24 -9.02
C SER A 116 9.73 -1.57 -9.66
N ALA A 117 11.00 -1.91 -9.65
CA ALA A 117 11.43 -3.29 -9.81
C ALA A 117 10.69 -4.19 -8.81
N PRO A 118 10.35 -5.44 -9.20
CA PRO A 118 9.67 -6.36 -8.29
C PRO A 118 10.50 -6.63 -7.03
N TYR A 119 9.83 -6.59 -5.87
CA TYR A 119 10.49 -6.90 -4.61
C TYR A 119 10.07 -8.25 -4.01
N PHE A 120 8.94 -8.81 -4.40
CA PHE A 120 8.48 -10.12 -3.91
C PHE A 120 7.64 -10.86 -4.96
N ASP A 121 7.78 -12.19 -5.05
CA ASP A 121 6.98 -13.02 -5.96
C ASP A 121 5.71 -13.52 -5.28
N SER A 122 4.58 -13.41 -5.96
CA SER A 122 3.27 -13.82 -5.49
C SER A 122 2.50 -14.64 -6.53
N GLY A 123 1.22 -14.78 -6.32
CA GLY A 123 0.20 -15.41 -7.15
C GLY A 123 -0.98 -15.82 -6.30
N VAL A 124 -2.12 -16.06 -6.94
CA VAL A 124 -3.40 -16.33 -6.27
C VAL A 124 -3.56 -17.81 -5.93
N VAL A 125 -4.11 -18.11 -4.76
CA VAL A 125 -4.51 -19.46 -4.34
C VAL A 125 -5.93 -19.48 -3.83
N MET A 126 -6.58 -20.63 -3.90
CA MET A 126 -7.85 -20.88 -3.26
C MET A 126 -7.64 -21.46 -1.87
N GLY A 127 -8.22 -20.78 -0.85
CA GLY A 127 -8.28 -21.24 0.53
C GLY A 127 -9.69 -21.66 0.93
N ILE A 128 -9.77 -22.70 1.76
CA ILE A 128 -11.01 -23.18 2.37
C ILE A 128 -10.82 -23.38 3.87
N ALA A 129 -11.91 -23.54 4.63
CA ALA A 129 -11.79 -23.88 6.04
C ALA A 129 -10.98 -25.17 6.21
N ALA A 130 -10.11 -25.21 7.24
CA ALA A 130 -9.16 -26.32 7.44
C ALA A 130 -9.84 -27.69 7.64
N ASP A 131 -11.07 -27.69 8.19
CA ASP A 131 -11.89 -28.87 8.42
C ASP A 131 -12.84 -29.24 7.25
N ASN A 132 -12.82 -28.45 6.17
CA ASN A 132 -13.60 -28.74 4.97
C ASN A 132 -12.83 -29.69 4.05
N ASP A 133 -13.29 -30.94 3.90
CA ASP A 133 -12.72 -31.95 3.01
C ASP A 133 -13.52 -32.17 1.72
N GLU A 134 -14.58 -31.38 1.50
CA GLU A 134 -15.46 -31.55 0.34
C GLU A 134 -14.97 -30.81 -0.89
N ILE A 135 -14.28 -29.68 -0.71
CA ILE A 135 -13.78 -28.83 -1.78
C ILE A 135 -12.31 -29.10 -2.03
N THR A 136 -11.97 -29.65 -3.19
CA THR A 136 -10.60 -29.98 -3.57
C THR A 136 -10.17 -29.34 -4.90
N SER A 137 -11.10 -28.63 -5.57
CA SER A 137 -10.86 -27.95 -6.85
C SER A 137 -11.94 -26.90 -7.09
N TYR A 138 -11.82 -26.13 -8.16
CA TYR A 138 -12.79 -25.08 -8.51
C TYR A 138 -14.18 -25.62 -8.83
N GLU A 139 -14.30 -26.87 -9.35
CA GLU A 139 -15.58 -27.53 -9.61
C GLU A 139 -16.42 -27.70 -8.34
N GLY A 140 -15.76 -27.81 -7.19
CA GLY A 140 -16.43 -27.88 -5.88
C GLY A 140 -17.11 -26.58 -5.45
N LEU A 141 -16.90 -25.48 -6.17
CA LEU A 141 -17.51 -24.18 -5.88
C LEU A 141 -18.90 -23.98 -6.47
N ALA A 142 -19.39 -24.88 -7.33
CA ALA A 142 -20.68 -24.75 -8.03
C ALA A 142 -21.84 -24.49 -7.04
N GLY A 143 -22.56 -23.39 -7.25
CA GLY A 143 -23.68 -22.94 -6.42
C GLY A 143 -23.29 -22.40 -5.04
N LYS A 144 -22.01 -22.19 -4.77
CA LYS A 144 -21.51 -21.71 -3.48
C LYS A 144 -21.15 -20.21 -3.53
N LYS A 145 -20.91 -19.64 -2.35
CA LYS A 145 -20.34 -18.30 -2.18
C LYS A 145 -18.85 -18.41 -1.99
N VAL A 146 -18.11 -17.49 -2.57
CA VAL A 146 -16.66 -17.37 -2.50
C VAL A 146 -16.28 -15.96 -2.02
N ALA A 147 -15.55 -15.86 -0.94
CA ALA A 147 -15.13 -14.60 -0.35
C ALA A 147 -13.93 -14.03 -1.11
N VAL A 148 -13.95 -12.74 -1.37
CA VAL A 148 -12.86 -12.01 -2.03
C VAL A 148 -12.65 -10.65 -1.36
N LYS A 149 -11.41 -10.13 -1.39
CA LYS A 149 -11.09 -8.79 -0.92
C LYS A 149 -11.15 -7.81 -2.08
N ILE A 150 -11.83 -6.68 -1.88
CA ILE A 150 -12.07 -5.68 -2.92
C ILE A 150 -10.77 -5.14 -3.54
N GLY A 151 -10.73 -5.09 -4.87
CA GLY A 151 -9.65 -4.47 -5.65
C GLY A 151 -8.34 -5.28 -5.69
N THR A 152 -8.33 -6.52 -5.19
CA THR A 152 -7.16 -7.41 -5.21
C THR A 152 -7.11 -8.28 -6.45
N GLU A 153 -5.92 -8.83 -6.75
CA GLU A 153 -5.75 -9.82 -7.82
C GLU A 153 -6.58 -11.08 -7.58
N GLY A 154 -6.74 -11.50 -6.31
CA GLY A 154 -7.62 -12.61 -5.93
C GLY A 154 -9.09 -12.36 -6.26
N ALA A 155 -9.58 -11.12 -6.11
CA ALA A 155 -10.93 -10.74 -6.53
C ALA A 155 -11.08 -10.78 -8.06
N ASP A 156 -10.12 -10.24 -8.79
CA ASP A 156 -10.13 -10.23 -10.26
C ASP A 156 -10.08 -11.65 -10.83
N PHE A 157 -9.24 -12.51 -10.22
CA PHE A 157 -9.18 -13.91 -10.58
C PHE A 157 -10.52 -14.63 -10.36
N ALA A 158 -11.14 -14.46 -9.17
CA ALA A 158 -12.45 -15.04 -8.86
C ALA A 158 -13.50 -14.59 -9.86
N GLU A 159 -13.57 -13.30 -10.17
CA GLU A 159 -14.49 -12.74 -11.16
C GLU A 159 -14.28 -13.35 -12.56
N SER A 160 -13.03 -13.63 -12.94
CA SER A 160 -12.69 -14.19 -14.26
C SER A 160 -13.17 -15.63 -14.45
N ILE A 161 -13.30 -16.40 -13.36
CA ILE A 161 -13.64 -17.83 -13.40
C ILE A 161 -15.05 -18.16 -12.86
N LYS A 162 -15.73 -17.23 -12.19
CA LYS A 162 -17.00 -17.51 -11.50
C LYS A 162 -18.10 -18.09 -12.39
N ASP A 163 -18.21 -17.57 -13.60
CA ASP A 163 -19.23 -18.06 -14.56
C ASP A 163 -18.91 -19.46 -15.05
N GLN A 164 -17.64 -19.80 -15.21
CA GLN A 164 -17.19 -21.13 -15.62
C GLN A 164 -17.50 -22.19 -14.57
N TYR A 165 -17.28 -21.86 -13.29
CA TYR A 165 -17.44 -22.80 -12.17
C TYR A 165 -18.75 -22.62 -11.40
N GLY A 166 -19.55 -21.60 -11.75
CA GLY A 166 -20.92 -21.43 -11.25
C GLY A 166 -21.02 -21.03 -9.79
N PHE A 167 -20.16 -20.14 -9.30
CA PHE A 167 -20.20 -19.61 -7.94
C PHE A 167 -20.51 -18.10 -7.91
N GLU A 168 -20.82 -17.57 -6.73
CA GLU A 168 -21.06 -16.15 -6.48
C GLU A 168 -19.97 -15.58 -5.58
N THR A 169 -19.51 -14.35 -5.85
CA THR A 169 -18.53 -13.65 -5.02
C THR A 169 -19.19 -12.88 -3.89
N VAL A 170 -18.55 -12.87 -2.70
CA VAL A 170 -18.89 -12.04 -1.56
C VAL A 170 -17.68 -11.17 -1.24
N VAL A 171 -17.88 -9.85 -1.29
CA VAL A 171 -16.78 -8.89 -1.21
C VAL A 171 -16.57 -8.40 0.21
N PHE A 172 -15.30 -8.34 0.63
CA PHE A 172 -14.84 -7.85 1.92
C PHE A 172 -13.84 -6.71 1.73
N ASP A 173 -13.72 -5.83 2.72
CA ASP A 173 -12.76 -4.73 2.71
C ASP A 173 -11.37 -5.18 3.19
N ASP A 174 -11.29 -6.23 4.01
CA ASP A 174 -10.06 -6.73 4.61
C ASP A 174 -9.96 -8.26 4.61
N SER A 175 -8.70 -8.78 4.63
CA SER A 175 -8.43 -10.22 4.61
C SER A 175 -8.90 -10.93 5.88
N SER A 176 -8.87 -10.28 7.04
CA SER A 176 -9.26 -10.90 8.30
C SER A 176 -10.76 -11.22 8.33
N ALA A 177 -11.60 -10.27 7.91
CA ALA A 177 -13.05 -10.49 7.78
C ALA A 177 -13.36 -11.55 6.73
N MET A 178 -12.68 -11.53 5.59
CA MET A 178 -12.79 -12.54 4.53
C MET A 178 -12.49 -13.95 5.06
N TYR A 179 -11.39 -14.10 5.81
CA TYR A 179 -11.02 -15.40 6.39
C TYR A 179 -12.04 -15.89 7.43
N GLN A 180 -12.52 -14.99 8.31
CA GLN A 180 -13.53 -15.34 9.30
C GLN A 180 -14.85 -15.80 8.67
N ASP A 181 -15.22 -15.23 7.52
CA ASP A 181 -16.42 -15.62 6.78
C ASP A 181 -16.31 -17.06 6.24
N VAL A 182 -15.13 -17.44 5.73
CA VAL A 182 -14.85 -18.82 5.26
C VAL A 182 -14.75 -19.79 6.43
N ILE A 183 -14.04 -19.45 7.50
CA ILE A 183 -13.91 -20.28 8.69
C ILE A 183 -15.28 -20.49 9.36
N GLY A 184 -16.14 -19.48 9.34
CA GLY A 184 -17.52 -19.55 9.84
C GLY A 184 -18.48 -20.31 8.94
N GLY A 185 -18.06 -20.74 7.75
CA GLY A 185 -18.86 -21.52 6.81
C GLY A 185 -19.92 -20.70 6.05
N ASN A 186 -19.86 -19.37 6.06
CA ASN A 186 -20.77 -18.52 5.30
C ASN A 186 -20.37 -18.47 3.80
N SER A 187 -19.07 -18.38 3.52
CA SER A 187 -18.48 -18.64 2.20
C SER A 187 -17.74 -19.97 2.21
N ALA A 188 -17.73 -20.65 1.08
CA ALA A 188 -17.14 -21.99 0.93
C ALA A 188 -15.62 -21.93 0.73
N ALA A 189 -15.12 -20.84 0.17
CA ALA A 189 -13.71 -20.60 -0.12
C ALA A 189 -13.42 -19.10 -0.14
N CYS A 190 -12.14 -18.74 -0.19
CA CYS A 190 -11.65 -17.42 -0.56
C CYS A 190 -10.51 -17.53 -1.57
N PHE A 191 -10.26 -16.44 -2.30
CA PHE A 191 -9.05 -16.26 -3.08
C PHE A 191 -8.16 -15.21 -2.41
N GLU A 192 -6.89 -15.54 -2.26
CA GLU A 192 -5.90 -14.70 -1.61
C GLU A 192 -4.53 -14.94 -2.22
N ASP A 193 -3.60 -14.05 -1.95
CA ASP A 193 -2.22 -14.20 -2.37
C ASP A 193 -1.53 -15.33 -1.58
N TYR A 194 -0.81 -16.17 -2.31
CA TYR A 194 -0.11 -17.34 -1.77
C TYR A 194 0.74 -17.04 -0.52
N PRO A 195 1.61 -16.01 -0.51
CA PRO A 195 2.47 -15.76 0.65
C PRO A 195 1.67 -15.33 1.89
N VAL A 196 0.56 -14.61 1.68
CA VAL A 196 -0.30 -14.09 2.75
C VAL A 196 -1.10 -15.22 3.38
N MET A 197 -1.75 -16.04 2.56
CA MET A 197 -2.47 -17.21 3.07
C MET A 197 -1.53 -18.21 3.72
N GLY A 198 -0.36 -18.47 3.13
CA GLY A 198 0.65 -19.36 3.69
C GLY A 198 1.11 -18.90 5.07
N TYR A 199 1.45 -17.63 5.21
CA TYR A 199 1.80 -17.05 6.50
C TYR A 199 0.66 -17.18 7.51
N GLY A 200 -0.57 -16.79 7.15
CA GLY A 200 -1.74 -16.93 8.02
C GLY A 200 -1.92 -18.35 8.56
N ILE A 201 -1.77 -19.36 7.69
CA ILE A 201 -1.86 -20.78 8.10
C ILE A 201 -0.74 -21.13 9.11
N THR A 202 0.49 -20.67 8.90
CA THR A 202 1.58 -20.91 9.88
C THR A 202 1.34 -20.22 11.22
N GLN A 203 0.57 -19.13 11.24
CA GLN A 203 0.14 -18.42 12.45
C GLN A 203 -1.13 -19.01 13.08
N GLY A 204 -1.65 -20.11 12.55
CA GLY A 204 -2.80 -20.83 13.12
C GLY A 204 -4.16 -20.38 12.59
N VAL A 205 -4.21 -19.61 11.50
CA VAL A 205 -5.48 -19.35 10.80
C VAL A 205 -6.03 -20.67 10.29
N ALA A 206 -7.29 -20.99 10.65
CA ALA A 206 -7.93 -22.28 10.37
C ALA A 206 -8.38 -22.42 8.90
N LEU A 207 -7.45 -22.17 7.97
CA LEU A 207 -7.60 -22.36 6.53
C LEU A 207 -6.60 -23.38 6.00
N LYS A 208 -6.87 -23.91 4.82
CA LYS A 208 -5.91 -24.66 4.01
C LYS A 208 -6.02 -24.28 2.54
N MET A 209 -4.89 -24.27 1.85
CA MET A 209 -4.83 -24.06 0.40
C MET A 209 -5.17 -25.38 -0.32
N VAL A 210 -5.94 -25.29 -1.40
CA VAL A 210 -6.40 -26.46 -2.18
C VAL A 210 -6.12 -26.37 -3.67
N THR A 211 -5.45 -25.29 -4.11
CA THR A 211 -4.97 -25.14 -5.49
C THR A 211 -3.48 -24.85 -5.51
N GLU A 212 -2.87 -25.08 -6.66
CA GLU A 212 -1.56 -24.52 -6.99
C GLU A 212 -1.67 -22.99 -7.13
N LYS A 213 -0.53 -22.34 -7.14
CA LYS A 213 -0.44 -20.90 -7.34
C LYS A 213 -0.80 -20.52 -8.78
N GLU A 214 -1.86 -19.77 -8.94
CA GLU A 214 -2.31 -19.23 -10.22
C GLU A 214 -1.81 -17.80 -10.43
N GLN A 215 -1.81 -17.34 -11.67
CA GLN A 215 -1.46 -15.98 -12.05
C GLN A 215 -0.19 -15.49 -11.33
N GLY A 216 0.96 -16.12 -11.65
CA GLY A 216 2.23 -15.70 -11.07
C GLY A 216 2.43 -14.20 -11.26
N SER A 217 2.50 -13.46 -10.16
CA SER A 217 2.67 -12.02 -10.11
C SER A 217 3.82 -11.65 -9.19
N SER A 218 4.20 -10.39 -9.19
CA SER A 218 5.21 -9.87 -8.27
C SER A 218 4.71 -8.56 -7.67
N TYR A 219 5.09 -8.28 -6.44
CA TYR A 219 4.78 -7.01 -5.79
C TYR A 219 5.77 -5.93 -6.19
N GLY A 220 5.25 -4.71 -6.33
CA GLY A 220 6.03 -3.50 -6.58
C GLY A 220 5.52 -2.32 -5.76
N PHE A 221 6.42 -1.40 -5.45
CA PHE A 221 6.07 -0.06 -5.00
C PHE A 221 5.48 0.72 -6.17
N ALA A 222 4.37 1.41 -5.97
CA ALA A 222 3.65 2.12 -7.03
C ALA A 222 3.61 3.62 -6.79
N VAL A 223 3.75 4.40 -7.88
CA VAL A 223 3.48 5.84 -7.93
C VAL A 223 2.48 6.12 -9.05
N GLY A 224 1.85 7.31 -9.04
CA GLY A 224 0.98 7.72 -10.14
C GLY A 224 1.73 7.75 -11.47
N LYS A 225 1.04 7.43 -12.57
CA LYS A 225 1.65 7.35 -13.91
C LYS A 225 2.32 8.67 -14.32
N GLY A 226 3.65 8.64 -14.47
CA GLY A 226 4.46 9.82 -14.76
C GLY A 226 4.53 10.86 -13.64
N ILE A 227 4.12 10.50 -12.42
CA ILE A 227 4.11 11.37 -11.24
C ILE A 227 5.06 10.80 -10.20
N ASN A 228 5.79 11.66 -9.46
CA ASN A 228 6.76 11.25 -8.43
C ASN A 228 7.80 10.22 -8.93
N THR A 229 8.25 10.35 -10.18
CA THR A 229 9.24 9.44 -10.77
C THR A 229 10.56 9.43 -10.00
N GLU A 230 10.94 10.55 -9.38
CA GLU A 230 12.10 10.66 -8.51
C GLU A 230 11.97 9.75 -7.25
N LEU A 231 10.78 9.67 -6.66
CA LEU A 231 10.50 8.78 -5.53
C LEU A 231 10.64 7.31 -5.97
N LEU A 232 10.13 6.99 -7.15
CA LEU A 232 10.26 5.64 -7.72
C LEU A 232 11.72 5.28 -8.00
N GLU A 233 12.52 6.20 -8.56
CA GLU A 233 13.94 6.02 -8.79
C GLU A 233 14.71 5.82 -7.48
N MET A 234 14.38 6.59 -6.43
CA MET A 234 14.96 6.41 -5.08
C MET A 234 14.56 5.05 -4.51
N PHE A 235 13.30 4.64 -4.66
CA PHE A 235 12.87 3.32 -4.18
C PHE A 235 13.64 2.19 -4.87
N ASP A 236 13.78 2.24 -6.19
CA ASP A 236 14.53 1.23 -6.97
C ASP A 236 16.01 1.19 -6.59
N ALA A 237 16.65 2.34 -6.43
CA ALA A 237 18.05 2.43 -6.01
C ALA A 237 18.25 1.86 -4.59
N GLY A 238 17.38 2.24 -3.65
CA GLY A 238 17.43 1.72 -2.29
C GLY A 238 17.18 0.22 -2.24
N LEU A 239 16.17 -0.28 -2.95
CA LEU A 239 15.89 -1.72 -3.05
C LEU A 239 17.10 -2.50 -3.59
N ALA A 240 17.78 -1.98 -4.61
CA ALA A 240 18.99 -2.60 -5.15
C ALA A 240 20.12 -2.63 -4.11
N ASN A 241 20.35 -1.52 -3.40
CA ASN A 241 21.34 -1.43 -2.32
C ASN A 241 21.05 -2.43 -1.18
N LEU A 242 19.77 -2.52 -0.76
CA LEU A 242 19.35 -3.46 0.30
C LEU A 242 19.52 -4.92 -0.12
N LYS A 243 19.29 -5.25 -1.39
CA LYS A 243 19.57 -6.58 -1.93
C LYS A 243 21.07 -6.89 -1.97
N GLU A 244 21.91 -5.92 -2.36
CA GLU A 244 23.36 -6.09 -2.43
C GLU A 244 24.00 -6.24 -1.05
N ASN A 245 23.59 -5.46 -0.06
CA ASN A 245 24.16 -5.47 1.28
C ASN A 245 23.55 -6.54 2.22
N GLY A 246 22.55 -7.30 1.76
CA GLY A 246 21.89 -8.38 2.50
C GLY A 246 20.75 -7.91 3.43
N LYS A 247 20.50 -6.61 3.55
CA LYS A 247 19.45 -6.08 4.43
C LYS A 247 18.05 -6.52 4.00
N TYR A 248 17.83 -6.63 2.68
CA TYR A 248 16.58 -7.16 2.14
C TYR A 248 16.31 -8.57 2.67
N GLN A 249 17.29 -9.47 2.64
CA GLN A 249 17.13 -10.84 3.16
C GLN A 249 16.91 -10.85 4.68
N GLU A 250 17.61 -10.01 5.43
CA GLU A 250 17.37 -9.88 6.88
C GLU A 250 15.92 -9.48 7.22
N ILE A 251 15.30 -8.63 6.38
CA ILE A 251 13.88 -8.25 6.55
C ILE A 251 12.99 -9.46 6.27
N LEU A 252 13.21 -10.18 5.18
CA LEU A 252 12.40 -11.36 4.85
C LEU A 252 12.47 -12.44 5.93
N ASP A 253 13.67 -12.75 6.43
CA ASP A 253 13.93 -13.81 7.41
C ASP A 253 13.22 -13.59 8.76
N LYS A 254 12.82 -12.36 9.07
CA LYS A 254 12.02 -12.06 10.27
C LYS A 254 10.59 -12.59 10.17
N TYR A 255 10.05 -12.65 8.96
CA TYR A 255 8.62 -12.92 8.72
C TYR A 255 8.41 -14.26 8.00
N ILE A 256 9.32 -14.64 7.12
CA ILE A 256 9.22 -15.85 6.30
C ILE A 256 10.38 -16.76 6.67
N GLN A 257 10.06 -17.88 7.31
CA GLN A 257 11.03 -18.95 7.56
C GLN A 257 10.94 -19.94 6.39
N GLU A 258 12.10 -20.20 5.76
CA GLU A 258 12.20 -21.27 4.74
C GLU A 258 11.95 -22.67 5.32
#